data_236d56f0c5e6f64ee633b6a3baad73bc
#
_entry.id   236d56f0c5e6f64ee633b6a3baad73bc
#
_cell.length_a   1.000
_cell.length_b   1.000
_cell.length_c   1.000
_cell.angle_alpha   90.00
_cell.angle_beta   90.00
_cell.angle_gamma   90.00
#
_symmetry.space_group_name_H-M   'P 1'
#
loop_
_entity.id
_entity.type
_entity.pdbx_description
1 polymer ?
#
loop_
_entity_poly.entity_id
_entity_poly.type
_entity_poly.pdbx_seq_one_letter_code
_entity_poly.pdbx_strand_id
1 'polypeptide(L)'
;MIKQLIKFSLNHIPRPVLQRIAGWAVPVAGLFYKGRGAECPVCGAKYRKFMPYGYVQPRPNALCPKCLSLERHRLLWLYLTRETDLLTAFPRTLHIAPEVCIMRHLKPHFKSHPGQYVTADLESPLADLHFDVQQIPLADGSVDVVICNHIMEHVADDRRAMRELHRVLKPGGWGIVLSPVDRDYEQTYEDDSITDPDE
;
A
#
# COMPACT_ATOMS: atom_id res chain seq x y z
N MET A 1 4.32 20.11 22.99
CA MET A 1 2.93 19.74 23.39
C MET A 1 2.23 18.86 22.37
N ILE A 2 2.02 19.27 21.12
CA ILE A 2 1.34 18.45 20.08
C ILE A 2 2.09 17.13 19.78
N LYS A 3 3.42 17.15 19.64
CA LYS A 3 4.23 15.93 19.40
C LYS A 3 4.13 14.91 20.54
N GLN A 4 4.04 15.36 21.80
CA GLN A 4 3.89 14.48 22.96
C GLN A 4 2.49 13.85 23.00
N LEU A 5 1.45 14.63 22.64
CA LEU A 5 0.08 14.12 22.51
C LEU A 5 -0.04 13.06 21.43
N ILE A 6 0.59 13.29 20.28
CA ILE A 6 0.63 12.32 19.17
C ILE A 6 1.35 11.04 19.60
N LYS A 7 2.53 11.16 20.24
CA LYS A 7 3.29 9.99 20.76
C LYS A 7 2.47 9.21 21.78
N PHE A 8 1.81 9.90 22.70
CA PHE A 8 0.91 9.27 23.68
C PHE A 8 -0.25 8.53 22.98
N SER A 9 -0.88 9.16 21.99
CA SER A 9 -1.99 8.55 21.25
C SER A 9 -1.56 7.32 20.47
N LEU A 10 -0.38 7.34 19.82
CA LEU A 10 0.16 6.22 19.07
C LEU A 10 0.48 5.01 19.96
N ASN A 11 0.90 5.24 21.22
CA ASN A 11 1.26 4.19 22.17
C ASN A 11 0.07 3.62 22.95
N HIS A 12 -1.07 4.34 23.05
CA HIS A 12 -2.18 3.96 23.94
C HIS A 12 -3.49 3.72 23.21
N ILE A 13 -3.61 4.12 21.92
CA ILE A 13 -4.83 3.92 21.14
C ILE A 13 -4.59 2.86 20.06
N PRO A 14 -5.43 1.81 19.99
CA PRO A 14 -5.30 0.78 18.95
C PRO A 14 -5.28 1.39 17.54
N ARG A 15 -4.38 0.89 16.68
CA ARG A 15 -4.21 1.36 15.28
C ARG A 15 -5.53 1.48 14.50
N PRO A 16 -6.51 0.53 14.61
CA PRO A 16 -7.79 0.67 13.91
C PRO A 16 -8.60 1.90 14.32
N VAL A 17 -8.54 2.28 15.60
CA VAL A 17 -9.23 3.47 16.11
C VAL A 17 -8.59 4.73 15.58
N LEU A 18 -7.25 4.80 15.62
CA LEU A 18 -6.48 5.92 15.05
C LEU A 18 -6.76 6.08 13.54
N GLN A 19 -6.83 4.97 12.80
CA GLN A 19 -7.16 5.00 11.38
C GLN A 19 -8.58 5.53 11.12
N ARG A 20 -9.57 5.15 11.95
CA ARG A 20 -10.93 5.70 11.87
C ARG A 20 -10.95 7.20 12.14
N ILE A 21 -10.30 7.65 13.21
CA ILE A 21 -10.20 9.07 13.56
C ILE A 21 -9.51 9.85 12.44
N ALA A 22 -8.38 9.36 11.92
CA ALA A 22 -7.68 9.97 10.81
C ALA A 22 -8.55 10.03 9.55
N GLY A 23 -9.33 8.98 9.28
CA GLY A 23 -10.27 8.92 8.17
C GLY A 23 -11.34 10.03 8.19
N TRP A 24 -11.67 10.56 9.36
CA TRP A 24 -12.59 11.69 9.52
C TRP A 24 -11.88 13.05 9.66
N ALA A 25 -10.85 13.10 10.50
CA ALA A 25 -10.17 14.36 10.82
C ALA A 25 -9.35 14.90 9.64
N VAL A 26 -8.67 14.03 8.88
CA VAL A 26 -7.81 14.45 7.78
C VAL A 26 -8.60 15.06 6.63
N PRO A 27 -9.73 14.51 6.15
CA PRO A 27 -10.58 15.18 5.16
C PRO A 27 -11.11 16.54 5.60
N VAL A 28 -11.48 16.68 6.87
CA VAL A 28 -11.92 17.99 7.43
C VAL A 28 -10.75 18.99 7.41
N ALA A 29 -9.58 18.60 7.91
CA ALA A 29 -8.38 19.43 7.81
C ALA A 29 -8.01 19.75 6.35
N GLY A 30 -8.30 18.85 5.42
CA GLY A 30 -8.12 19.02 3.98
C GLY A 30 -8.87 20.21 3.38
N LEU A 31 -9.95 20.67 4.02
CA LEU A 31 -10.70 21.85 3.58
C LEU A 31 -9.81 23.12 3.56
N PHE A 32 -8.88 23.23 4.52
CA PHE A 32 -7.91 24.32 4.58
C PHE A 32 -6.80 24.22 3.51
N TYR A 33 -6.69 23.08 2.86
CA TYR A 33 -5.71 22.83 1.79
C TYR A 33 -6.30 22.97 0.39
N LYS A 34 -7.60 23.23 0.23
CA LYS A 34 -8.24 23.39 -1.09
C LYS A 34 -7.53 24.40 -1.98
N GLY A 35 -7.43 24.09 -3.27
CA GLY A 35 -6.78 24.93 -4.28
C GLY A 35 -6.49 24.15 -5.55
N ARG A 36 -5.66 24.72 -6.45
CA ARG A 36 -5.35 24.16 -7.77
C ARG A 36 -3.85 23.87 -8.00
N GLY A 37 -3.04 23.94 -6.95
CA GLY A 37 -1.58 23.75 -7.06
C GLY A 37 -1.14 22.28 -7.20
N ALA A 38 -1.96 21.34 -6.76
CA ALA A 38 -1.68 19.91 -6.86
C ALA A 38 -2.99 19.13 -7.08
N GLU A 39 -2.95 18.13 -7.96
CA GLU A 39 -4.06 17.21 -8.19
C GLU A 39 -3.63 15.78 -7.81
N CYS A 40 -4.47 15.08 -7.07
CA CYS A 40 -4.22 13.69 -6.70
C CYS A 40 -4.65 12.77 -7.84
N PRO A 41 -3.76 12.03 -8.50
CA PRO A 41 -4.13 11.16 -9.61
C PRO A 41 -5.03 9.99 -9.18
N VAL A 42 -4.98 9.60 -7.90
CA VAL A 42 -5.80 8.49 -7.38
C VAL A 42 -7.27 8.89 -7.25
N CYS A 43 -7.56 10.06 -6.68
CA CYS A 43 -8.95 10.44 -6.35
C CYS A 43 -9.45 11.73 -7.06
N GLY A 44 -8.65 12.35 -7.93
CA GLY A 44 -8.97 13.57 -8.68
C GLY A 44 -9.13 14.85 -7.84
N ALA A 45 -8.87 14.78 -6.52
CA ALA A 45 -9.05 15.95 -5.66
C ALA A 45 -7.92 16.97 -5.85
N LYS A 46 -8.29 18.27 -5.82
CA LYS A 46 -7.38 19.41 -6.05
C LYS A 46 -7.13 20.19 -4.78
N TYR A 47 -5.87 20.46 -4.52
CA TYR A 47 -5.39 21.19 -3.34
C TYR A 47 -4.33 22.24 -3.72
N ARG A 48 -4.07 23.20 -2.82
CA ARG A 48 -2.91 24.11 -2.99
C ARG A 48 -1.60 23.33 -2.90
N LYS A 49 -1.55 22.35 -1.98
CA LYS A 49 -0.50 21.38 -1.74
C LYS A 49 -1.09 20.22 -0.94
N PHE A 50 -0.43 19.08 -0.93
CA PHE A 50 -0.79 17.98 -0.04
C PHE A 50 -0.33 18.24 1.40
N MET A 51 -0.87 17.48 2.35
CA MET A 51 -0.48 17.58 3.76
C MET A 51 0.89 16.95 3.98
N PRO A 52 1.62 17.37 5.03
CA PRO A 52 2.83 16.67 5.45
C PRO A 52 2.49 15.28 5.98
N TYR A 53 3.44 14.34 5.87
CA TYR A 53 3.33 12.99 6.42
C TYR A 53 4.66 12.54 7.01
N GLY A 54 4.60 11.81 8.13
CA GLY A 54 5.74 11.29 8.88
C GLY A 54 5.82 11.92 10.25
N TYR A 55 6.26 11.11 11.25
CA TYR A 55 6.33 11.56 12.63
C TYR A 55 7.73 12.07 13.01
N VAL A 56 8.78 11.33 12.64
CA VAL A 56 10.18 11.67 12.98
C VAL A 56 10.71 12.74 12.04
N GLN A 57 10.60 12.51 10.74
CA GLN A 57 10.98 13.44 9.68
C GLN A 57 9.79 13.69 8.75
N PRO A 58 8.94 14.68 9.05
CA PRO A 58 7.76 14.97 8.25
C PRO A 58 8.16 15.39 6.82
N ARG A 59 7.72 14.61 5.83
CA ARG A 59 7.86 14.98 4.42
C ARG A 59 6.75 15.97 4.06
N PRO A 60 7.07 17.16 3.57
CA PRO A 60 6.06 18.10 3.10
C PRO A 60 5.39 17.59 1.82
N ASN A 61 4.17 18.01 1.57
CA ASN A 61 3.45 17.73 0.32
C ASN A 61 3.26 16.23 0.01
N ALA A 62 3.11 15.39 1.03
CA ALA A 62 3.11 13.94 0.93
C ALA A 62 1.71 13.30 0.89
N LEU A 63 0.83 13.68 1.83
CA LEU A 63 -0.45 13.00 2.07
C LEU A 63 -1.62 13.71 1.38
N CYS A 64 -2.34 12.99 0.52
CA CYS A 64 -3.61 13.49 -0.03
C CYS A 64 -4.68 13.53 1.06
N PRO A 65 -5.28 14.71 1.38
CA PRO A 65 -6.27 14.80 2.44
C PRO A 65 -7.56 14.00 2.20
N LYS A 66 -7.92 13.72 0.93
CA LYS A 66 -9.17 13.01 0.60
C LYS A 66 -9.03 11.49 0.66
N CYS A 67 -8.05 10.93 -0.05
CA CYS A 67 -7.93 9.48 -0.17
C CYS A 67 -6.79 8.89 0.67
N LEU A 68 -6.04 9.73 1.38
CA LEU A 68 -4.89 9.36 2.21
C LEU A 68 -3.75 8.70 1.43
N SER A 69 -3.71 8.88 0.10
CA SER A 69 -2.61 8.38 -0.71
C SER A 69 -1.33 9.16 -0.41
N LEU A 70 -0.22 8.44 -0.30
CA LEU A 70 1.13 8.96 -0.25
C LEU A 70 1.75 9.00 -1.66
N GLU A 71 2.96 9.54 -1.78
CA GLU A 71 3.70 9.66 -3.03
C GLU A 71 3.81 8.31 -3.76
N ARG A 72 4.24 7.25 -3.03
CA ARG A 72 4.36 5.90 -3.57
C ARG A 72 3.04 5.32 -4.08
N HIS A 73 1.92 5.58 -3.40
CA HIS A 73 0.60 5.14 -3.85
C HIS A 73 0.15 5.86 -5.12
N ARG A 74 0.49 7.15 -5.26
CA ARG A 74 0.21 7.94 -6.47
C ARG A 74 1.06 7.48 -7.64
N LEU A 75 2.35 7.14 -7.39
CA LEU A 75 3.23 6.57 -8.41
C LEU A 75 2.70 5.21 -8.88
N LEU A 76 2.39 4.31 -7.93
CA LEU A 76 1.78 3.00 -8.25
C LEU A 76 0.51 3.17 -9.10
N TRP A 77 -0.39 4.06 -8.71
CA TRP A 77 -1.63 4.30 -9.44
C TRP A 77 -1.36 4.80 -10.87
N LEU A 78 -0.43 5.74 -11.04
CA LEU A 78 -0.05 6.22 -12.37
C LEU A 78 0.57 5.11 -13.22
N TYR A 79 1.42 4.27 -12.64
CA TYR A 79 1.99 3.13 -13.34
C TYR A 79 0.90 2.14 -13.78
N LEU A 80 0.05 1.71 -12.85
CA LEU A 80 -1.04 0.77 -13.14
C LEU A 80 -2.00 1.28 -14.23
N THR A 81 -2.24 2.60 -14.26
CA THR A 81 -3.21 3.18 -15.21
C THR A 81 -2.64 3.60 -16.54
N ARG A 82 -1.32 3.80 -16.65
CA ARG A 82 -0.67 4.34 -17.86
C ARG A 82 0.25 3.36 -18.55
N GLU A 83 0.92 2.50 -17.76
CA GLU A 83 2.00 1.63 -18.25
C GLU A 83 1.57 0.16 -18.28
N THR A 84 0.34 -0.16 -17.80
CA THR A 84 -0.17 -1.53 -17.81
C THR A 84 -1.58 -1.59 -18.39
N ASP A 85 -2.00 -2.78 -18.77
CA ASP A 85 -3.35 -3.09 -19.24
C ASP A 85 -4.30 -3.54 -18.13
N LEU A 86 -3.91 -3.38 -16.86
CA LEU A 86 -4.67 -3.84 -15.68
C LEU A 86 -6.14 -3.42 -15.71
N LEU A 87 -6.41 -2.18 -16.11
CA LEU A 87 -7.77 -1.62 -16.12
C LEU A 87 -8.55 -1.92 -17.41
N THR A 88 -7.92 -2.46 -18.42
CA THR A 88 -8.56 -2.73 -19.72
C THR A 88 -8.68 -4.22 -20.04
N ALA A 89 -7.70 -5.02 -19.66
CA ALA A 89 -7.69 -6.47 -19.87
C ALA A 89 -8.31 -7.27 -18.71
N PHE A 90 -8.48 -6.66 -17.52
CA PHE A 90 -9.00 -7.30 -16.32
C PHE A 90 -8.29 -8.62 -15.97
N PRO A 91 -6.95 -8.65 -15.93
CA PRO A 91 -6.19 -9.85 -15.62
C PRO A 91 -6.52 -10.33 -14.19
N ARG A 92 -6.38 -11.63 -13.94
CA ARG A 92 -6.53 -12.17 -12.59
C ARG A 92 -5.42 -11.66 -11.69
N THR A 93 -5.78 -10.77 -10.79
CA THR A 93 -4.87 -9.97 -9.96
C THR A 93 -4.96 -10.37 -8.50
N LEU A 94 -3.81 -10.69 -7.90
CA LEU A 94 -3.64 -10.85 -6.47
C LEU A 94 -2.97 -9.60 -5.90
N HIS A 95 -3.65 -8.90 -5.01
CA HIS A 95 -3.13 -7.71 -4.33
C HIS A 95 -2.93 -8.00 -2.84
N ILE A 96 -1.68 -8.16 -2.43
CA ILE A 96 -1.28 -8.50 -1.05
C ILE A 96 -1.07 -7.21 -0.26
N ALA A 97 -1.56 -7.18 0.99
CA ALA A 97 -1.60 -6.02 1.88
C ALA A 97 -2.08 -4.74 1.17
N PRO A 98 -3.29 -4.76 0.59
CA PRO A 98 -3.72 -3.75 -0.36
C PRO A 98 -3.81 -2.37 0.28
N GLU A 99 -3.19 -1.38 -0.35
CA GLU A 99 -3.37 0.01 0.03
C GLU A 99 -4.81 0.42 -0.18
N VAL A 100 -5.46 0.86 0.89
CA VAL A 100 -6.89 1.19 0.90
C VAL A 100 -7.27 2.20 -0.19
N CYS A 101 -6.40 3.17 -0.48
CA CYS A 101 -6.66 4.19 -1.52
C CYS A 101 -6.64 3.59 -2.94
N ILE A 102 -5.86 2.54 -3.20
CA ILE A 102 -5.80 1.81 -4.48
C ILE A 102 -6.95 0.81 -4.56
N MET A 103 -7.10 -0.02 -3.53
CA MET A 103 -8.15 -1.04 -3.44
C MET A 103 -9.56 -0.46 -3.66
N ARG A 104 -9.85 0.73 -3.10
CA ARG A 104 -11.14 1.42 -3.26
C ARG A 104 -11.47 1.78 -4.71
N HIS A 105 -10.48 1.87 -5.58
CA HIS A 105 -10.68 2.10 -7.01
C HIS A 105 -10.71 0.78 -7.79
N LEU A 106 -9.85 -0.18 -7.45
CA LEU A 106 -9.76 -1.45 -8.16
C LEU A 106 -10.99 -2.34 -7.88
N LYS A 107 -11.43 -2.51 -6.62
CA LYS A 107 -12.61 -3.36 -6.31
C LYS A 107 -13.86 -2.96 -7.11
N PRO A 108 -14.29 -1.69 -7.18
CA PRO A 108 -15.43 -1.29 -8.01
C PRO A 108 -15.19 -1.47 -9.51
N HIS A 109 -13.95 -1.23 -9.96
CA HIS A 109 -13.58 -1.38 -11.37
C HIS A 109 -13.71 -2.84 -11.84
N PHE A 110 -13.28 -3.78 -11.02
CA PHE A 110 -13.39 -5.22 -11.30
C PHE A 110 -14.76 -5.83 -10.96
N LYS A 111 -15.75 -5.02 -10.56
CA LYS A 111 -17.07 -5.53 -10.17
C LYS A 111 -17.78 -6.34 -11.27
N SER A 112 -17.57 -5.98 -12.53
CA SER A 112 -18.11 -6.71 -13.70
C SER A 112 -17.36 -8.01 -14.02
N HIS A 113 -16.21 -8.25 -13.36
CA HIS A 113 -15.34 -9.40 -13.55
C HIS A 113 -15.06 -10.07 -12.19
N PRO A 114 -16.07 -10.72 -11.58
CA PRO A 114 -15.95 -11.30 -10.25
C PRO A 114 -14.84 -12.37 -10.20
N GLY A 115 -14.04 -12.32 -9.15
CA GLY A 115 -12.89 -13.24 -8.97
C GLY A 115 -11.61 -12.85 -9.71
N GLN A 116 -11.64 -11.83 -10.56
CA GLN A 116 -10.42 -11.35 -11.25
C GLN A 116 -9.56 -10.43 -10.37
N TYR A 117 -10.11 -9.74 -9.40
CA TYR A 117 -9.34 -8.97 -8.42
C TYR A 117 -9.59 -9.52 -7.03
N VAL A 118 -8.55 -10.08 -6.43
CA VAL A 118 -8.58 -10.68 -5.11
C VAL A 118 -7.54 -10.01 -4.22
N THR A 119 -7.94 -9.65 -3.03
CA THR A 119 -7.05 -9.04 -2.03
C THR A 119 -6.69 -10.04 -0.95
N ALA A 120 -5.45 -9.99 -0.48
CA ALA A 120 -4.97 -10.85 0.61
C ALA A 120 -4.17 -10.03 1.64
N ASP A 121 -4.24 -10.45 2.89
CA ASP A 121 -3.47 -9.84 3.99
C ASP A 121 -3.33 -10.88 5.10
N LEU A 122 -2.34 -10.72 5.98
CA LEU A 122 -2.20 -11.63 7.12
C LEU A 122 -3.35 -11.47 8.10
N GLU A 123 -3.76 -10.25 8.43
CA GLU A 123 -4.69 -9.94 9.52
C GLU A 123 -5.80 -8.94 9.15
N SER A 124 -5.64 -8.17 8.08
CA SER A 124 -6.56 -7.08 7.75
C SER A 124 -7.96 -7.58 7.40
N PRO A 125 -9.02 -7.17 8.12
CA PRO A 125 -10.39 -7.60 7.81
C PRO A 125 -10.93 -7.02 6.50
N LEU A 126 -10.16 -6.18 5.80
CA LEU A 126 -10.53 -5.60 4.51
C LEU A 126 -10.13 -6.49 3.33
N ALA A 127 -9.27 -7.49 3.57
CA ALA A 127 -8.83 -8.44 2.56
C ALA A 127 -9.86 -9.56 2.35
N ASP A 128 -9.88 -10.11 1.15
CA ASP A 128 -10.76 -11.22 0.79
C ASP A 128 -10.21 -12.57 1.27
N LEU A 129 -8.87 -12.69 1.37
CA LEU A 129 -8.15 -13.87 1.83
C LEU A 129 -7.18 -13.50 2.96
N HIS A 130 -6.90 -14.49 3.84
CA HIS A 130 -5.94 -14.33 4.93
C HIS A 130 -4.90 -15.44 4.87
N PHE A 131 -3.63 -15.07 4.66
CA PHE A 131 -2.50 -15.98 4.63
C PHE A 131 -1.18 -15.25 4.76
N ASP A 132 -0.13 -15.99 5.12
CA ASP A 132 1.25 -15.53 5.05
C ASP A 132 1.75 -15.58 3.60
N VAL A 133 2.37 -14.51 3.13
CA VAL A 133 2.96 -14.41 1.79
C VAL A 133 4.05 -15.46 1.54
N GLN A 134 4.66 -16.00 2.62
CA GLN A 134 5.63 -17.09 2.56
C GLN A 134 4.98 -18.46 2.28
N GLN A 135 3.63 -18.53 2.29
CA GLN A 135 2.87 -19.75 2.00
C GLN A 135 1.52 -19.38 1.38
N ILE A 136 1.51 -19.07 0.11
CA ILE A 136 0.31 -18.62 -0.60
C ILE A 136 -0.58 -19.82 -0.96
N PRO A 137 -1.84 -19.92 -0.46
CA PRO A 137 -2.72 -21.07 -0.68
C PRO A 137 -3.42 -21.01 -2.05
N LEU A 138 -2.68 -20.64 -3.09
CA LEU A 138 -3.14 -20.62 -4.48
C LEU A 138 -2.32 -21.60 -5.31
N ALA A 139 -2.92 -22.12 -6.37
CA ALA A 139 -2.25 -23.03 -7.30
C ALA A 139 -1.13 -22.31 -8.08
N ASP A 140 -0.14 -23.08 -8.54
CA ASP A 140 0.91 -22.63 -9.41
C ASP A 140 0.31 -22.02 -10.72
N GLY A 141 0.86 -20.91 -11.17
CA GLY A 141 0.41 -20.28 -12.41
C GLY A 141 -1.08 -19.90 -12.40
N SER A 142 -1.61 -19.49 -11.27
CA SER A 142 -3.05 -19.22 -11.12
C SER A 142 -3.43 -17.74 -11.29
N VAL A 143 -2.47 -16.81 -11.23
CA VAL A 143 -2.73 -15.36 -11.36
C VAL A 143 -1.89 -14.75 -12.48
N ASP A 144 -2.42 -13.71 -13.12
CA ASP A 144 -1.72 -12.99 -14.19
C ASP A 144 -0.87 -11.84 -13.61
N VAL A 145 -1.33 -11.27 -12.49
CA VAL A 145 -0.72 -10.09 -11.88
C VAL A 145 -0.62 -10.25 -10.37
N VAL A 146 0.52 -9.88 -9.80
CA VAL A 146 0.73 -9.75 -8.36
C VAL A 146 1.10 -8.32 -8.01
N ILE A 147 0.45 -7.76 -7.00
CA ILE A 147 0.83 -6.47 -6.39
C ILE A 147 1.15 -6.76 -4.91
N CYS A 148 2.40 -6.52 -4.51
CA CYS A 148 2.90 -6.80 -3.16
C CYS A 148 3.87 -5.71 -2.73
N ASN A 149 3.38 -4.70 -2.02
CA ASN A 149 4.17 -3.52 -1.68
C ASN A 149 4.37 -3.41 -0.17
N HIS A 150 5.60 -3.11 0.23
CA HIS A 150 5.98 -2.90 1.63
C HIS A 150 5.65 -4.10 2.53
N ILE A 151 6.01 -5.29 2.05
CA ILE A 151 5.84 -6.57 2.76
C ILE A 151 7.19 -7.24 3.00
N MET A 152 8.12 -7.17 2.02
CA MET A 152 9.38 -7.92 2.08
C MET A 152 10.23 -7.55 3.29
N GLU A 153 10.15 -6.31 3.74
CA GLU A 153 10.83 -5.81 4.94
C GLU A 153 10.24 -6.32 6.28
N HIS A 154 9.11 -7.04 6.23
CA HIS A 154 8.39 -7.52 7.41
C HIS A 154 8.28 -9.04 7.48
N VAL A 155 8.81 -9.77 6.50
CA VAL A 155 8.75 -11.24 6.46
C VAL A 155 10.07 -11.85 6.92
N ALA A 156 10.00 -13.01 7.57
CA ALA A 156 11.18 -13.70 8.06
C ALA A 156 12.05 -14.32 6.95
N ASP A 157 11.47 -14.71 5.81
CA ASP A 157 12.16 -15.25 4.64
C ASP A 157 11.58 -14.59 3.37
N ASP A 158 12.15 -13.47 2.99
CA ASP A 158 11.77 -12.70 1.80
C ASP A 158 12.00 -13.50 0.50
N ARG A 159 13.05 -14.34 0.48
CA ARG A 159 13.34 -15.22 -0.67
C ARG A 159 12.25 -16.28 -0.83
N ARG A 160 11.73 -16.80 0.27
CA ARG A 160 10.60 -17.73 0.24
C ARG A 160 9.34 -17.00 -0.24
N ALA A 161 9.07 -15.80 0.27
CA ALA A 161 7.96 -14.98 -0.18
C ALA A 161 8.07 -14.69 -1.69
N MET A 162 9.24 -14.30 -2.18
CA MET A 162 9.46 -14.07 -3.62
C MET A 162 9.27 -15.34 -4.46
N ARG A 163 9.68 -16.53 -3.97
CA ARG A 163 9.41 -17.80 -4.66
C ARG A 163 7.90 -18.09 -4.74
N GLU A 164 7.15 -17.84 -3.68
CA GLU A 164 5.70 -18.03 -3.66
C GLU A 164 4.98 -17.06 -4.62
N LEU A 165 5.37 -15.77 -4.62
CA LEU A 165 4.84 -14.80 -5.59
C LEU A 165 5.12 -15.26 -7.03
N HIS A 166 6.33 -15.71 -7.31
CA HIS A 166 6.69 -16.23 -8.63
C HIS A 166 5.93 -17.52 -8.98
N ARG A 167 5.76 -18.45 -8.04
CA ARG A 167 5.04 -19.72 -8.23
C ARG A 167 3.59 -19.51 -8.65
N VAL A 168 2.89 -18.56 -8.03
CA VAL A 168 1.47 -18.32 -8.33
C VAL A 168 1.27 -17.53 -9.62
N LEU A 169 2.30 -16.83 -10.13
CA LEU A 169 2.24 -16.13 -11.41
C LEU A 169 2.24 -17.11 -12.58
N LYS A 170 1.37 -16.87 -13.55
CA LYS A 170 1.38 -17.56 -14.84
C LYS A 170 2.64 -17.25 -15.63
N PRO A 171 3.07 -18.13 -16.54
CA PRO A 171 4.07 -17.77 -17.56
C PRO A 171 3.62 -16.52 -18.33
N GLY A 172 4.48 -15.51 -18.38
CA GLY A 172 4.16 -14.20 -18.98
C GLY A 172 3.38 -13.24 -18.07
N GLY A 173 2.98 -13.67 -16.87
CA GLY A 173 2.45 -12.78 -15.84
C GLY A 173 3.51 -11.84 -15.27
N TRP A 174 3.08 -10.80 -14.60
CA TRP A 174 3.98 -9.81 -14.03
C TRP A 174 3.62 -9.43 -12.58
N GLY A 175 4.60 -8.86 -11.87
CA GLY A 175 4.38 -8.41 -10.49
C GLY A 175 4.99 -7.05 -10.21
N ILE A 176 4.40 -6.33 -9.27
CA ILE A 176 4.98 -5.13 -8.66
C ILE A 176 5.28 -5.46 -7.21
N VAL A 177 6.56 -5.33 -6.85
CA VAL A 177 7.04 -5.46 -5.48
C VAL A 177 7.82 -4.21 -5.14
N LEU A 178 7.33 -3.45 -4.16
CA LEU A 178 7.99 -2.25 -3.68
C LEU A 178 8.48 -2.46 -2.25
N SER A 179 9.74 -2.11 -2.00
CA SER A 179 10.34 -2.07 -0.66
C SER A 179 11.00 -0.71 -0.43
N PRO A 180 11.19 -0.29 0.81
CA PRO A 180 12.00 0.88 1.13
C PRO A 180 13.43 0.71 0.59
N VAL A 181 13.98 1.79 0.02
CA VAL A 181 15.38 1.82 -0.42
C VAL A 181 16.07 2.96 0.30
N ASP A 182 17.11 2.65 1.03
CA ASP A 182 18.03 3.65 1.56
C ASP A 182 19.12 3.92 0.52
N ARG A 183 19.20 5.19 0.08
CA ARG A 183 20.17 5.60 -0.97
C ARG A 183 21.57 5.83 -0.47
N ASP A 184 21.74 5.86 0.85
CA ASP A 184 23.06 6.10 1.49
C ASP A 184 23.84 4.79 1.66
N TYR A 185 23.20 3.63 1.40
CA TYR A 185 23.82 2.31 1.42
C TYR A 185 24.06 1.77 0.00
N GLU A 186 25.27 1.33 -0.29
CA GLU A 186 25.63 0.69 -1.56
C GLU A 186 25.19 -0.78 -1.65
N GLN A 187 24.96 -1.42 -0.52
CA GLN A 187 24.53 -2.82 -0.42
C GLN A 187 23.33 -2.94 0.51
N THR A 188 22.49 -3.94 0.27
CA THR A 188 21.39 -4.27 1.19
C THR A 188 21.98 -4.63 2.56
N TYR A 189 21.48 -3.97 3.61
CA TYR A 189 21.82 -4.33 4.98
C TYR A 189 20.84 -5.38 5.47
N GLU A 190 21.37 -6.53 5.89
CA GLU A 190 20.61 -7.62 6.49
C GLU A 190 21.33 -8.02 7.78
N ASP A 191 20.61 -8.10 8.88
CA ASP A 191 21.13 -8.55 10.17
C ASP A 191 20.09 -9.46 10.86
N ASP A 192 20.32 -10.76 10.78
CA ASP A 192 19.42 -11.79 11.35
C ASP A 192 19.35 -11.74 12.88
N SER A 193 20.23 -10.99 13.56
CA SER A 193 20.20 -10.81 15.00
C SER A 193 19.17 -9.78 15.47
N ILE A 194 18.72 -8.90 14.58
CA ILE A 194 17.70 -7.90 14.85
C ILE A 194 16.32 -8.56 14.70
N THR A 195 15.73 -8.93 15.83
CA THR A 195 14.42 -9.59 15.87
C THR A 195 13.31 -8.68 16.39
N ASP A 196 13.66 -7.53 16.95
CA ASP A 196 12.70 -6.55 17.46
C ASP A 196 12.36 -5.53 16.33
N PRO A 197 11.08 -5.38 15.96
CA PRO A 197 10.66 -4.43 14.93
C PRO A 197 10.88 -2.94 15.34
N ASP A 198 11.26 -2.67 16.59
CA ASP A 198 11.53 -1.33 17.11
C ASP A 198 13.05 -1.00 17.17
N GLU A 199 13.93 -1.95 16.85
CA GLU A 199 15.38 -1.76 16.68
C GLU A 199 15.74 -1.43 15.23
#